data_eac9afe5edfe26522add6264dac1bb74
#
_entry.id   eac9afe5edfe26522add6264dac1bb74
#
_cell.length_a   1.000
_cell.length_b   1.000
_cell.length_c   1.000
_cell.angle_alpha   90.00
_cell.angle_beta   90.00
_cell.angle_gamma   90.00
#
_symmetry.space_group_name_H-M   'P 1'
#
loop_
_entity.id
_entity.type
_entity.pdbx_description
1 polymer ?
#
loop_
_entity_poly.entity_id
_entity_poly.type
_entity_poly.pdbx_seq_one_letter_code
_entity_poly.pdbx_strand_id
1 'polypeptide(L)'
;RQMCIRDRVRQDAIVVLVGGSSFTMEDWIGQTGALLMAYYPGMEGGHALADVLFGKENPGGKLPFVIPQSGADLPQVDWSASQQEYLGLAGYRKLLAEGKQPLFPFGFGLSYTTFALTEEALECGQGEAEKAVICVTVQNTGKRAGSEVVQIYAAYEEEVQRLCRFEKVFLQAGEKRQLRMAVSADDLQGYDSLSGRMCFRPGMYRFFAGTDSSAKCLGNFNLG
;
A
#
# COMPACT_ATOMS: atom_id res chain seq x y z
N ARG A 1 18.91 20.21 11.77
CA ARG A 1 20.18 20.92 11.43
C ARG A 1 20.97 20.24 10.31
N GLN A 2 21.02 18.92 10.22
CA GLN A 2 21.76 18.24 9.14
C GLN A 2 21.10 18.38 7.76
N MET A 3 19.78 18.48 7.68
CA MET A 3 19.06 18.73 6.42
C MET A 3 19.38 20.09 5.80
N CYS A 4 19.51 21.16 6.61
CA CYS A 4 19.88 22.49 6.11
C CYS A 4 21.26 22.54 5.44
N ILE A 5 22.18 21.63 5.77
CA ILE A 5 23.52 21.54 5.15
C ILE A 5 23.39 20.89 3.77
N ARG A 6 22.58 19.84 3.66
CA ARG A 6 22.30 19.16 2.39
C ARG A 6 21.71 20.11 1.34
N ASP A 7 20.69 20.89 1.73
CA ASP A 7 19.95 21.76 0.83
C ASP A 7 20.84 22.89 0.23
N ARG A 8 21.94 23.22 0.90
CA ARG A 8 22.95 24.15 0.42
C ARG A 8 23.98 23.54 -0.51
N VAL A 9 24.12 22.19 -0.48
CA VAL A 9 25.20 21.49 -1.20
C VAL A 9 24.69 20.79 -2.46
N ARG A 10 23.51 20.14 -2.40
CA ARG A 10 22.89 19.45 -3.55
C ARG A 10 21.37 19.37 -3.41
N GLN A 11 20.68 19.85 -4.43
CA GLN A 11 19.21 19.79 -4.53
C GLN A 11 18.70 18.44 -5.09
N ASP A 12 19.59 17.64 -5.70
CA ASP A 12 19.28 16.35 -6.35
C ASP A 12 19.79 15.13 -5.53
N ALA A 13 19.98 15.30 -4.23
CA ALA A 13 20.48 14.22 -3.38
C ALA A 13 19.50 13.06 -3.29
N ILE A 14 20.04 11.83 -3.29
CA ILE A 14 19.30 10.63 -2.95
C ILE A 14 19.23 10.53 -1.43
N VAL A 15 18.02 10.46 -0.87
CA VAL A 15 17.80 10.30 0.57
C VAL A 15 17.46 8.84 0.87
N VAL A 16 18.18 8.25 1.80
CA VAL A 16 17.90 6.89 2.32
C VAL A 16 17.42 7.02 3.75
N LEU A 17 16.20 6.57 4.00
CA LEU A 17 15.61 6.52 5.34
C LEU A 17 15.83 5.15 5.94
N VAL A 18 16.38 5.14 7.16
CA VAL A 18 16.55 3.93 7.97
C VAL A 18 15.72 4.08 9.22
N GLY A 19 14.75 3.21 9.40
CA GLY A 19 13.82 3.22 10.53
C GLY A 19 12.58 2.35 10.26
N GLY A 20 11.85 2.04 11.31
CA GLY A 20 10.74 1.07 11.26
C GLY A 20 9.34 1.68 11.14
N SER A 21 9.22 3.01 11.09
CA SER A 21 7.92 3.69 11.04
C SER A 21 7.87 4.78 9.98
N SER A 22 6.69 5.39 9.83
CA SER A 22 6.48 6.53 8.95
C SER A 22 7.29 7.75 9.40
N PHE A 23 7.72 8.55 8.43
CA PHE A 23 8.41 9.82 8.62
C PHE A 23 7.58 10.96 8.04
N THR A 24 7.50 12.08 8.72
CA THR A 24 6.97 13.31 8.13
C THR A 24 8.02 13.94 7.22
N MET A 25 7.60 14.39 6.04
CA MET A 25 8.53 14.79 4.97
C MET A 25 8.16 16.15 4.34
N GLU A 26 7.12 16.81 4.84
CA GLU A 26 6.53 18.02 4.26
C GLU A 26 7.55 19.12 3.98
N ASP A 27 8.54 19.28 4.85
CA ASP A 27 9.49 20.41 4.77
C ASP A 27 10.63 20.17 3.75
N TRP A 28 10.82 18.94 3.28
CA TRP A 28 12.05 18.63 2.55
C TRP A 28 11.88 17.70 1.32
N ILE A 29 10.75 16.99 1.18
CA ILE A 29 10.58 16.01 0.09
C ILE A 29 10.68 16.64 -1.29
N GLY A 30 10.20 17.87 -1.46
CA GLY A 30 10.25 18.61 -2.72
C GLY A 30 11.65 18.97 -3.19
N GLN A 31 12.66 18.82 -2.33
CA GLN A 31 14.07 19.09 -2.62
C GLN A 31 14.89 17.80 -2.77
N THR A 32 14.23 16.65 -2.93
CA THR A 32 14.87 15.33 -2.97
C THR A 32 14.79 14.75 -4.37
N GLY A 33 15.94 14.42 -4.95
CA GLY A 33 16.01 13.80 -6.27
C GLY A 33 15.48 12.37 -6.31
N ALA A 34 15.71 11.60 -5.24
CA ALA A 34 15.15 10.27 -5.04
C ALA A 34 15.06 9.94 -3.54
N LEU A 35 14.11 9.09 -3.19
CA LEU A 35 13.88 8.63 -1.83
C LEU A 35 13.84 7.11 -1.77
N LEU A 36 14.60 6.53 -0.85
CA LEU A 36 14.61 5.09 -0.59
C LEU A 36 14.30 4.83 0.89
N MET A 37 13.33 3.96 1.14
CA MET A 37 13.02 3.45 2.48
C MET A 37 13.70 2.11 2.69
N ALA A 38 14.77 2.09 3.52
CA ALA A 38 15.59 0.91 3.75
C ALA A 38 15.18 0.11 5.00
N TYR A 39 14.24 0.61 5.82
CA TYR A 39 13.80 -0.02 7.08
C TYR A 39 14.98 -0.33 8.00
N TYR A 40 15.11 -1.57 8.46
CA TYR A 40 16.23 -2.11 9.23
C TYR A 40 16.95 -3.16 8.38
N PRO A 41 17.92 -2.76 7.54
CA PRO A 41 18.44 -3.60 6.47
C PRO A 41 19.39 -4.72 6.92
N GLY A 42 19.74 -4.80 8.22
CA GLY A 42 20.60 -5.83 8.76
C GLY A 42 22.07 -5.70 8.34
N MET A 43 22.84 -6.78 8.49
CA MET A 43 24.29 -6.76 8.24
C MET A 43 24.67 -6.54 6.77
N GLU A 44 23.90 -7.08 5.84
CA GLU A 44 24.12 -6.94 4.40
C GLU A 44 23.47 -5.68 3.79
N GLY A 45 22.95 -4.80 4.64
CA GLY A 45 22.21 -3.60 4.22
C GLY A 45 23.01 -2.67 3.32
N GLY A 46 24.32 -2.56 3.55
CA GLY A 46 25.20 -1.75 2.70
C GLY A 46 25.31 -2.30 1.28
N HIS A 47 25.46 -3.60 1.12
CA HIS A 47 25.51 -4.27 -0.18
C HIS A 47 24.15 -4.18 -0.90
N ALA A 48 23.07 -4.51 -0.21
CA ALA A 48 21.72 -4.41 -0.76
C ALA A 48 21.38 -2.99 -1.24
N LEU A 49 21.73 -1.98 -0.44
CA LEU A 49 21.54 -0.59 -0.81
C LEU A 49 22.35 -0.20 -2.03
N ALA A 50 23.64 -0.59 -2.11
CA ALA A 50 24.48 -0.36 -3.26
C ALA A 50 23.91 -1.03 -4.52
N ASP A 51 23.48 -2.28 -4.44
CA ASP A 51 22.89 -3.02 -5.55
C ASP A 51 21.63 -2.33 -6.11
N VAL A 52 20.79 -1.76 -5.25
CA VAL A 52 19.66 -0.96 -5.67
C VAL A 52 20.10 0.36 -6.27
N LEU A 53 20.95 1.15 -5.59
CA LEU A 53 21.36 2.49 -6.03
C LEU A 53 22.10 2.48 -7.37
N PHE A 54 22.92 1.46 -7.60
CA PHE A 54 23.63 1.27 -8.88
C PHE A 54 22.82 0.47 -9.91
N GLY A 55 21.59 0.12 -9.60
CA GLY A 55 20.66 -0.52 -10.52
C GLY A 55 21.00 -1.97 -10.86
N LYS A 56 21.80 -2.66 -10.06
CA LYS A 56 22.02 -4.09 -10.18
C LYS A 56 20.76 -4.87 -9.78
N GLU A 57 20.11 -4.45 -8.71
CA GLU A 57 18.82 -4.95 -8.28
C GLU A 57 17.72 -3.93 -8.55
N ASN A 58 16.55 -4.42 -8.99
CA ASN A 58 15.37 -3.60 -9.24
C ASN A 58 14.47 -3.62 -7.99
N PRO A 59 14.21 -2.46 -7.34
CA PRO A 59 13.36 -2.42 -6.15
C PRO A 59 11.93 -2.88 -6.52
N GLY A 60 11.34 -3.69 -5.65
CA GLY A 60 9.97 -4.20 -5.80
C GLY A 60 9.28 -4.29 -4.43
N GLY A 61 9.72 -3.47 -3.48
CA GLY A 61 9.11 -3.33 -2.16
C GLY A 61 7.95 -2.34 -2.18
N LYS A 62 6.99 -2.52 -1.26
CA LYS A 62 5.85 -1.63 -1.06
C LYS A 62 5.81 -1.15 0.38
N LEU A 63 5.36 0.10 0.59
CA LEU A 63 5.21 0.69 1.92
C LEU A 63 4.11 -0.05 2.71
N PRO A 64 4.40 -0.61 3.88
CA PRO A 64 3.40 -1.25 4.74
C PRO A 64 2.65 -0.25 5.64
N PHE A 65 2.78 1.03 5.37
CA PHE A 65 2.10 2.14 6.03
C PHE A 65 1.87 3.28 5.05
N VAL A 66 1.01 4.22 5.44
CA VAL A 66 0.78 5.46 4.70
C VAL A 66 1.73 6.54 5.21
N ILE A 67 2.19 7.42 4.32
CA ILE A 67 2.90 8.64 4.70
C ILE A 67 1.97 9.82 4.45
N PRO A 68 1.54 10.56 5.49
CA PRO A 68 0.64 11.68 5.35
C PRO A 68 1.33 12.89 4.69
N GLN A 69 0.54 13.83 4.20
CA GLN A 69 1.05 15.11 3.68
C GLN A 69 1.69 15.95 4.79
N SER A 70 1.10 15.92 5.97
CA SER A 70 1.54 16.69 7.14
C SER A 70 1.50 15.88 8.42
N GLY A 71 2.36 16.23 9.37
CA GLY A 71 2.33 15.69 10.73
C GLY A 71 1.00 15.96 11.46
N ALA A 72 0.24 16.97 11.06
CA ALA A 72 -1.09 17.27 11.59
C ALA A 72 -2.14 16.21 11.24
N ASP A 73 -1.90 15.40 10.22
CA ASP A 73 -2.79 14.29 9.81
C ASP A 73 -2.61 13.02 10.64
N LEU A 74 -1.54 12.97 11.44
CA LEU A 74 -1.30 11.86 12.37
C LEU A 74 -2.26 11.92 13.56
N PRO A 75 -2.55 10.79 14.22
CA PRO A 75 -3.26 10.79 15.48
C PRO A 75 -2.54 11.68 16.50
N GLN A 76 -3.28 12.54 17.17
CA GLN A 76 -2.71 13.39 18.23
C GLN A 76 -2.39 12.51 19.45
N VAL A 77 -1.20 12.70 20.01
CA VAL A 77 -0.73 11.98 21.20
C VAL A 77 -0.54 13.00 22.33
N ASP A 78 -1.26 12.81 23.43
CA ASP A 78 -1.02 13.56 24.66
C ASP A 78 0.05 12.82 25.50
N TRP A 79 1.28 13.31 25.44
CA TRP A 79 2.42 12.72 26.15
C TRP A 79 2.33 12.86 27.68
N SER A 80 1.39 13.68 28.19
CA SER A 80 1.16 13.87 29.63
C SER A 80 0.05 12.97 30.18
N ALA A 81 -0.76 12.37 29.30
CA ALA A 81 -1.88 11.54 29.71
C ALA A 81 -1.40 10.18 30.21
N SER A 82 -1.95 9.73 31.34
CA SER A 82 -1.71 8.38 31.89
C SER A 82 -2.42 7.28 31.10
N GLN A 83 -3.43 7.65 30.32
CA GLN A 83 -4.21 6.75 29.48
C GLN A 83 -4.62 7.48 28.20
N GLN A 84 -4.47 6.81 27.06
CA GLN A 84 -4.94 7.31 25.77
C GLN A 84 -5.87 6.31 25.12
N GLU A 85 -6.94 6.80 24.53
CA GLU A 85 -7.89 6.00 23.77
C GLU A 85 -7.84 6.44 22.31
N TYR A 86 -7.51 5.50 21.41
CA TYR A 86 -7.56 5.72 19.97
C TYR A 86 -8.88 5.23 19.43
N LEU A 87 -9.83 6.15 19.29
CA LEU A 87 -11.14 5.85 18.73
C LEU A 87 -11.11 5.99 17.21
N GLY A 88 -11.57 4.94 16.53
CA GLY A 88 -11.81 4.97 15.09
C GLY A 88 -10.67 4.41 14.22
N LEU A 89 -10.61 4.90 13.01
CA LEU A 89 -9.71 4.39 11.98
C LEU A 89 -8.30 4.93 12.15
N ALA A 90 -7.30 4.11 11.78
CA ALA A 90 -5.90 4.50 11.80
C ALA A 90 -5.28 4.34 10.39
N GLY A 91 -4.10 4.94 10.20
CA GLY A 91 -3.31 4.84 8.97
C GLY A 91 -4.05 5.32 7.74
N TYR A 92 -3.92 4.59 6.62
CA TYR A 92 -4.54 4.97 5.35
C TYR A 92 -6.09 5.01 5.42
N ARG A 93 -6.70 4.17 6.26
CA ARG A 93 -8.14 4.15 6.42
C ARG A 93 -8.68 5.45 7.04
N LYS A 94 -7.93 6.03 8.00
CA LYS A 94 -8.26 7.34 8.57
C LYS A 94 -8.23 8.43 7.51
N LEU A 95 -7.15 8.51 6.73
CA LEU A 95 -7.02 9.52 5.67
C LEU A 95 -8.12 9.39 4.61
N LEU A 96 -8.42 8.15 4.19
CA LEU A 96 -9.52 7.91 3.25
C LEU A 96 -10.88 8.34 3.81
N ALA A 97 -11.18 8.04 5.08
CA ALA A 97 -12.42 8.47 5.74
C ALA A 97 -12.54 10.00 5.84
N GLU A 98 -11.43 10.68 6.01
CA GLU A 98 -11.36 12.14 6.08
C GLU A 98 -11.27 12.81 4.68
N GLY A 99 -11.24 12.02 3.60
CA GLY A 99 -11.09 12.52 2.23
C GLY A 99 -9.72 13.17 1.97
N LYS A 100 -8.71 12.85 2.78
CA LYS A 100 -7.36 13.38 2.67
C LYS A 100 -6.48 12.54 1.75
N GLN A 101 -5.68 13.21 0.94
CA GLN A 101 -4.69 12.55 0.09
C GLN A 101 -3.39 12.36 0.87
N PRO A 102 -2.81 11.15 0.88
CA PRO A 102 -1.49 10.92 1.46
C PRO A 102 -0.38 11.50 0.57
N LEU A 103 0.80 11.73 1.14
CA LEU A 103 2.03 11.97 0.37
C LEU A 103 2.45 10.70 -0.38
N PHE A 104 2.49 9.57 0.33
CA PHE A 104 2.63 8.25 -0.27
C PHE A 104 1.57 7.31 0.30
N PRO A 105 0.71 6.71 -0.53
CA PRO A 105 -0.35 5.83 -0.06
C PRO A 105 0.23 4.53 0.54
N PHE A 106 -0.57 3.86 1.36
CA PHE A 106 -0.26 2.50 1.78
C PHE A 106 -0.13 1.58 0.56
N GLY A 107 0.90 0.75 0.53
CA GLY A 107 1.18 -0.13 -0.60
C GLY A 107 1.96 0.54 -1.74
N PHE A 108 2.27 1.83 -1.66
CA PHE A 108 3.06 2.53 -2.68
C PHE A 108 4.50 2.01 -2.76
N GLY A 109 5.04 1.98 -3.96
CA GLY A 109 6.45 1.69 -4.22
C GLY A 109 6.73 1.70 -5.71
N LEU A 110 7.82 2.37 -6.08
CA LEU A 110 8.29 2.48 -7.47
C LEU A 110 9.26 1.35 -7.83
N SER A 111 9.44 1.13 -9.11
CA SER A 111 10.38 0.18 -9.72
C SER A 111 11.20 0.89 -10.80
N TYR A 112 12.31 0.30 -11.21
CA TYR A 112 13.08 0.75 -12.39
C TYR A 112 12.46 0.30 -13.72
N THR A 113 11.29 -0.31 -13.67
CA THR A 113 10.41 -0.61 -14.80
C THR A 113 9.02 -0.08 -14.52
N THR A 114 8.12 -0.17 -15.48
CA THR A 114 6.74 0.30 -15.35
C THR A 114 5.78 -0.86 -15.53
N PHE A 115 4.66 -0.80 -14.82
CA PHE A 115 3.60 -1.82 -14.91
C PHE A 115 2.27 -1.18 -15.25
N ALA A 116 1.42 -1.93 -15.94
CA ALA A 116 0.03 -1.57 -16.17
C ALA A 116 -0.88 -2.70 -15.69
N LEU A 117 -1.99 -2.32 -15.05
CA LEU A 117 -3.09 -3.21 -14.74
C LEU A 117 -4.18 -3.00 -15.79
N THR A 118 -4.65 -4.08 -16.39
CA THR A 118 -5.66 -4.06 -17.45
C THR A 118 -6.60 -5.25 -17.30
N GLU A 119 -7.71 -5.24 -18.05
CA GLU A 119 -8.68 -6.35 -18.09
C GLU A 119 -9.16 -6.73 -16.68
N GLU A 120 -9.43 -5.70 -15.87
CA GLU A 120 -9.92 -5.88 -14.52
C GLU A 120 -11.38 -6.36 -14.57
N ALA A 121 -11.64 -7.53 -14.00
CA ALA A 121 -12.97 -8.10 -13.89
C ALA A 121 -13.25 -8.53 -12.45
N LEU A 122 -14.49 -8.33 -12.02
CA LEU A 122 -15.02 -8.77 -10.76
C LEU A 122 -16.11 -9.81 -11.01
N GLU A 123 -15.93 -11.01 -10.52
CA GLU A 123 -16.82 -12.15 -10.71
C GLU A 123 -17.36 -12.62 -9.35
N CYS A 124 -18.56 -13.19 -9.36
CA CYS A 124 -19.08 -13.88 -8.20
C CYS A 124 -18.29 -15.16 -7.95
N GLY A 125 -17.90 -15.39 -6.71
CA GLY A 125 -17.23 -16.64 -6.32
C GLY A 125 -18.16 -17.86 -6.46
N GLN A 126 -17.57 -19.01 -6.68
CA GLN A 126 -18.30 -20.27 -6.78
C GLN A 126 -18.15 -21.06 -5.47
N GLY A 127 -19.19 -21.03 -4.64
CA GLY A 127 -19.28 -21.81 -3.41
C GLY A 127 -18.94 -21.03 -2.13
N GLU A 128 -18.84 -21.75 -1.01
CA GLU A 128 -18.61 -21.16 0.31
C GLU A 128 -17.18 -20.63 0.51
N ALA A 129 -16.19 -21.25 -0.14
CA ALA A 129 -14.79 -20.90 0.00
C ALA A 129 -14.40 -19.62 -0.75
N GLU A 130 -15.09 -19.29 -1.84
CA GLU A 130 -14.83 -18.10 -2.68
C GLU A 130 -16.07 -17.22 -2.67
N LYS A 131 -15.99 -16.05 -2.06
CA LYS A 131 -17.07 -15.05 -2.05
C LYS A 131 -17.01 -14.14 -3.27
N ALA A 132 -15.83 -13.76 -3.70
CA ALA A 132 -15.59 -12.98 -4.91
C ALA A 132 -14.29 -13.43 -5.59
N VAL A 133 -14.19 -13.20 -6.89
CA VAL A 133 -12.99 -13.45 -7.68
C VAL A 133 -12.65 -12.19 -8.46
N ILE A 134 -11.44 -11.72 -8.30
CA ILE A 134 -10.92 -10.59 -9.05
C ILE A 134 -9.88 -11.10 -10.05
N CYS A 135 -10.16 -10.87 -11.33
CA CYS A 135 -9.23 -11.16 -12.41
C CYS A 135 -8.57 -9.85 -12.85
N VAL A 136 -7.25 -9.84 -12.91
CA VAL A 136 -6.46 -8.68 -13.31
C VAL A 136 -5.32 -9.12 -14.20
N THR A 137 -5.13 -8.48 -15.35
CA THR A 137 -3.94 -8.68 -16.18
C THR A 137 -2.89 -7.66 -15.83
N VAL A 138 -1.72 -8.13 -15.38
CA VAL A 138 -0.54 -7.30 -15.09
C VAL A 138 0.41 -7.39 -16.26
N GLN A 139 0.86 -6.26 -16.76
CA GLN A 139 1.88 -6.17 -17.81
C GLN A 139 3.07 -5.36 -17.33
N ASN A 140 4.28 -5.87 -17.53
CA ASN A 140 5.49 -5.07 -17.47
C ASN A 140 5.62 -4.29 -18.78
N THR A 141 5.37 -2.98 -18.75
CA THR A 141 5.42 -2.09 -19.91
C THR A 141 6.79 -1.45 -20.13
N GLY A 142 7.72 -1.66 -19.20
CA GLY A 142 9.06 -1.11 -19.29
C GLY A 142 10.07 -2.06 -19.95
N LYS A 143 11.35 -1.71 -19.83
CA LYS A 143 12.47 -2.38 -20.54
C LYS A 143 13.29 -3.31 -19.64
N ARG A 144 12.97 -3.41 -18.36
CA ARG A 144 13.67 -4.25 -17.36
C ARG A 144 12.71 -5.24 -16.73
N ALA A 145 13.22 -6.39 -16.33
CA ALA A 145 12.48 -7.28 -15.46
C ALA A 145 12.25 -6.64 -14.10
N GLY A 146 11.13 -6.96 -13.46
CA GLY A 146 10.82 -6.44 -12.14
C GLY A 146 9.60 -7.09 -11.51
N SER A 147 9.35 -6.73 -10.26
CA SER A 147 8.19 -7.22 -9.51
C SER A 147 7.18 -6.11 -9.28
N GLU A 148 5.89 -6.47 -9.36
CA GLU A 148 4.77 -5.62 -8.94
C GLU A 148 3.89 -6.38 -7.94
N VAL A 149 3.17 -5.64 -7.09
CA VAL A 149 2.22 -6.18 -6.13
C VAL A 149 0.82 -5.69 -6.47
N VAL A 150 -0.03 -6.59 -6.94
CA VAL A 150 -1.46 -6.31 -7.12
C VAL A 150 -2.14 -6.43 -5.76
N GLN A 151 -2.92 -5.43 -5.41
CA GLN A 151 -3.58 -5.31 -4.11
C GLN A 151 -5.09 -5.21 -4.33
N ILE A 152 -5.84 -6.04 -3.61
CA ILE A 152 -7.30 -6.04 -3.63
C ILE A 152 -7.79 -5.51 -2.30
N TYR A 153 -8.66 -4.52 -2.38
CA TYR A 153 -9.31 -3.93 -1.23
C TYR A 153 -10.80 -4.20 -1.26
N ALA A 154 -11.40 -4.29 -0.08
CA ALA A 154 -12.83 -4.44 0.08
C ALA A 154 -13.36 -3.46 1.11
N ALA A 155 -14.55 -2.92 0.87
CA ALA A 155 -15.30 -2.08 1.78
C ALA A 155 -16.70 -2.68 1.99
N TYR A 156 -17.09 -2.88 3.23
CA TYR A 156 -18.43 -3.31 3.59
C TYR A 156 -19.35 -2.09 3.66
N GLU A 157 -20.45 -2.11 2.93
CA GLU A 157 -21.41 -1.00 2.87
C GLU A 157 -20.74 0.36 2.67
N GLU A 158 -20.95 1.32 3.59
CA GLU A 158 -20.36 2.66 3.56
C GLU A 158 -18.99 2.73 4.29
N GLU A 159 -18.47 1.60 4.77
CA GLU A 159 -17.16 1.59 5.42
C GLU A 159 -16.03 1.93 4.45
N VAL A 160 -14.92 2.35 5.01
CA VAL A 160 -13.68 2.61 4.26
C VAL A 160 -13.02 1.30 3.88
N GLN A 161 -12.54 1.24 2.66
CA GLN A 161 -11.85 0.07 2.13
C GLN A 161 -10.65 -0.37 2.99
N ARG A 162 -10.44 -1.67 3.05
CA ARG A 162 -9.28 -2.31 3.67
C ARG A 162 -8.66 -3.33 2.74
N LEU A 163 -7.35 -3.48 2.82
CA LEU A 163 -6.65 -4.55 2.09
C LEU A 163 -7.19 -5.91 2.56
N CYS A 164 -7.63 -6.72 1.61
CA CYS A 164 -8.11 -8.08 1.89
C CYS A 164 -7.25 -9.15 1.19
N ARG A 165 -6.65 -8.83 0.04
CA ARG A 165 -5.79 -9.77 -0.69
C ARG A 165 -4.69 -9.04 -1.43
N PHE A 166 -3.55 -9.70 -1.65
CA PHE A 166 -2.50 -9.20 -2.54
C PHE A 166 -1.71 -10.35 -3.15
N GLU A 167 -1.09 -10.09 -4.29
CA GLU A 167 -0.21 -11.03 -4.96
C GLU A 167 0.98 -10.30 -5.58
N LYS A 168 2.20 -10.78 -5.30
CA LYS A 168 3.42 -10.27 -5.89
C LYS A 168 3.81 -11.13 -7.09
N VAL A 169 3.99 -10.47 -8.25
CA VAL A 169 4.41 -11.13 -9.49
C VAL A 169 5.75 -10.56 -9.96
N PHE A 170 6.59 -11.44 -10.49
CA PHE A 170 7.80 -11.04 -11.21
C PHE A 170 7.57 -11.25 -12.70
N LEU A 171 7.85 -10.22 -13.51
CA LEU A 171 7.63 -10.21 -14.96
C LEU A 171 8.88 -9.75 -15.71
N GLN A 172 9.20 -10.44 -16.81
CA GLN A 172 10.19 -9.98 -17.76
C GLN A 172 9.68 -8.72 -18.49
N ALA A 173 10.59 -7.98 -19.14
CA ALA A 173 10.19 -6.84 -19.96
C ALA A 173 9.19 -7.26 -21.04
N GLY A 174 8.04 -6.57 -21.12
CA GLY A 174 6.95 -6.87 -22.04
C GLY A 174 6.04 -8.03 -21.64
N GLU A 175 6.40 -8.81 -20.62
CA GLU A 175 5.59 -9.95 -20.17
C GLU A 175 4.24 -9.50 -19.62
N LYS A 176 3.21 -10.29 -19.91
CA LYS A 176 1.86 -10.16 -19.33
C LYS A 176 1.51 -11.41 -18.53
N ARG A 177 0.78 -11.22 -17.45
CA ARG A 177 0.25 -12.32 -16.65
C ARG A 177 -1.14 -11.98 -16.15
N GLN A 178 -2.07 -12.88 -16.37
CA GLN A 178 -3.39 -12.81 -15.76
C GLN A 178 -3.33 -13.44 -14.35
N LEU A 179 -3.83 -12.71 -13.37
CA LEU A 179 -4.01 -13.16 -12.00
C LEU A 179 -5.49 -13.43 -11.76
N ARG A 180 -5.78 -14.50 -11.05
CA ARG A 180 -7.10 -14.83 -10.54
C ARG A 180 -7.02 -14.86 -9.00
N MET A 181 -7.50 -13.82 -8.37
CA MET A 181 -7.40 -13.61 -6.93
C MET A 181 -8.76 -13.88 -6.28
N ALA A 182 -8.88 -15.06 -5.66
CA ALA A 182 -10.08 -15.42 -4.92
C ALA A 182 -10.08 -14.75 -3.54
N VAL A 183 -11.19 -14.15 -3.17
CA VAL A 183 -11.45 -13.55 -1.85
C VAL A 183 -12.44 -14.43 -1.09
N SER A 184 -12.01 -14.94 0.05
CA SER A 184 -12.80 -15.81 0.92
C SER A 184 -13.60 -15.01 1.97
N ALA A 185 -14.49 -15.70 2.69
CA ALA A 185 -15.15 -15.12 3.86
C ALA A 185 -14.14 -14.68 4.93
N ASP A 186 -13.05 -15.44 5.11
CA ASP A 186 -12.01 -15.10 6.09
C ASP A 186 -11.27 -13.81 5.73
N ASP A 187 -11.02 -13.55 4.46
CA ASP A 187 -10.42 -12.30 3.99
C ASP A 187 -11.32 -11.08 4.25
N LEU A 188 -12.64 -11.30 4.40
CA LEU A 188 -13.65 -10.27 4.58
C LEU A 188 -14.16 -10.13 6.02
N GLN A 189 -13.62 -10.87 7.00
CA GLN A 189 -14.02 -10.76 8.38
C GLN A 189 -13.85 -9.34 8.92
N GLY A 190 -14.87 -8.86 9.64
CA GLY A 190 -14.85 -7.64 10.45
C GLY A 190 -15.02 -7.96 11.91
N TYR A 191 -14.58 -7.07 12.79
CA TYR A 191 -14.85 -7.20 14.23
C TYR A 191 -16.31 -6.88 14.51
N ASP A 192 -17.01 -7.82 15.12
CA ASP A 192 -18.37 -7.63 15.62
C ASP A 192 -18.31 -7.34 17.12
N SER A 193 -18.70 -6.12 17.51
CA SER A 193 -18.66 -5.66 18.89
C SER A 193 -19.69 -6.36 19.79
N LEU A 194 -20.77 -6.93 19.22
CA LEU A 194 -21.80 -7.63 19.99
C LEU A 194 -21.33 -9.02 20.42
N SER A 195 -20.69 -9.75 19.50
CA SER A 195 -20.16 -11.09 19.80
C SER A 195 -18.72 -11.05 20.31
N GLY A 196 -18.01 -9.92 20.18
CA GLY A 196 -16.58 -9.77 20.53
C GLY A 196 -15.64 -10.59 19.65
N ARG A 197 -16.02 -10.91 18.42
CA ARG A 197 -15.29 -11.81 17.52
C ARG A 197 -15.14 -11.23 16.13
N MET A 198 -14.13 -11.75 15.41
CA MET A 198 -14.02 -11.56 13.97
C MET A 198 -15.01 -12.48 13.27
N CYS A 199 -15.86 -11.94 12.41
CA CYS A 199 -16.81 -12.72 11.62
C CYS A 199 -17.02 -12.09 10.23
N PHE A 200 -17.40 -12.94 9.28
CA PHE A 200 -17.91 -12.48 8.00
C PHE A 200 -19.30 -11.87 8.21
N ARG A 201 -19.53 -10.71 7.60
CA ARG A 201 -20.82 -10.01 7.62
C ARG A 201 -21.47 -10.13 6.26
N PRO A 202 -22.60 -10.85 6.10
CA PRO A 202 -23.36 -10.84 4.85
C PRO A 202 -23.82 -9.42 4.49
N GLY A 203 -23.79 -9.05 3.22
CA GLY A 203 -24.22 -7.74 2.77
C GLY A 203 -23.48 -7.23 1.53
N MET A 204 -23.58 -5.92 1.29
CA MET A 204 -22.99 -5.28 0.11
C MET A 204 -21.51 -4.98 0.36
N TYR A 205 -20.67 -5.46 -0.54
CA TYR A 205 -19.24 -5.17 -0.58
C TYR A 205 -18.87 -4.42 -1.85
N ARG A 206 -18.03 -3.40 -1.72
CA ARG A 206 -17.34 -2.73 -2.83
C ARG A 206 -15.93 -3.28 -2.94
N PHE A 207 -15.50 -3.65 -4.15
CA PHE A 207 -14.16 -4.15 -4.40
C PHE A 207 -13.33 -3.17 -5.21
N PHE A 208 -12.03 -3.13 -4.88
CA PHE A 208 -11.07 -2.24 -5.54
C PHE A 208 -9.82 -3.04 -5.88
N ALA A 209 -9.18 -2.73 -7.02
CA ALA A 209 -7.88 -3.27 -7.39
C ALA A 209 -6.91 -2.17 -7.77
N GLY A 210 -5.65 -2.36 -7.43
CA GLY A 210 -4.58 -1.40 -7.71
C GLY A 210 -3.23 -1.89 -7.23
N THR A 211 -2.25 -1.00 -7.26
CA THR A 211 -0.89 -1.25 -6.75
C THR A 211 -0.63 -0.57 -5.41
N ASP A 212 -1.61 0.17 -4.89
CA ASP A 212 -1.62 0.85 -3.60
C ASP A 212 -3.05 1.14 -3.14
N SER A 213 -3.22 1.83 -2.01
CA SER A 213 -4.52 2.14 -1.42
C SER A 213 -5.35 3.20 -2.18
N SER A 214 -4.83 3.78 -3.25
CA SER A 214 -5.60 4.60 -4.20
C SER A 214 -6.28 3.77 -5.28
N ALA A 215 -6.50 2.49 -5.01
CA ALA A 215 -7.04 1.48 -5.90
C ALA A 215 -8.38 1.89 -6.53
N LYS A 216 -8.58 1.48 -7.79
CA LYS A 216 -9.78 1.76 -8.57
C LYS A 216 -10.94 0.87 -8.12
N CYS A 217 -12.11 1.44 -7.95
CA CYS A 217 -13.33 0.67 -7.69
C CYS A 217 -13.70 -0.17 -8.93
N LEU A 218 -13.88 -1.47 -8.74
CA LEU A 218 -14.29 -2.42 -9.78
C LEU A 218 -15.81 -2.61 -9.82
N GLY A 219 -16.47 -2.51 -8.68
CA GLY A 219 -17.92 -2.71 -8.57
C GLY A 219 -18.35 -3.18 -7.19
N ASN A 220 -19.65 -3.50 -7.11
CA ASN A 220 -20.31 -3.93 -5.89
C ASN A 220 -20.82 -5.34 -6.03
N PHE A 221 -20.74 -6.12 -4.95
CA PHE A 221 -21.33 -7.45 -4.85
C PHE A 221 -22.09 -7.60 -3.53
N ASN A 222 -23.29 -8.19 -3.62
CA ASN A 222 -24.01 -8.65 -2.45
C ASN A 222 -23.55 -10.08 -2.12
N LEU A 223 -22.84 -10.22 -1.00
CA LEU A 223 -22.30 -11.49 -0.54
C LEU A 223 -23.16 -12.01 0.62
N GLY A 224 -23.87 -13.06 0.40
CA GLY A 224 -24.72 -13.75 1.35
C GLY A 224 -24.05 -14.97 1.97
#